data_14db2730f775e4475776c404c9aef3c2
#
_entry.id   14db2730f775e4475776c404c9aef3c2
#
_cell.length_a   1.000
_cell.length_b   1.000
_cell.length_c   1.000
_cell.angle_alpha   90.00
_cell.angle_beta   90.00
_cell.angle_gamma   90.00
#
_symmetry.space_group_name_H-M   'P 1'
#
loop_
_entity.id
_entity.type
_entity.pdbx_description
1 polymer ?
#
loop_
_entity_poly.entity_id
_entity_poly.type
_entity_poly.pdbx_seq_one_letter_code
_entity_poly.pdbx_strand_id
1 'polypeptide(L)'
;MDRKIMNVLLCCALLLGGCSAIAEDERAAKGPAPDITLDQSEQAAPTSPLADVIEEILPAVVNVRVTSVGFDPLGEAQEGRGEGSGVVIDEKGIILTNNHVVSGATEVEIVFNDDHPSMTGEVIGTLPEKDIAVVRVDADDLTAIEIGNSSSLRLGDEVVAIGFPLGLGGPTVTKGIVSAKERDIDIGGAEAESLEDLLQTDAAINPGNSGGALVDLSGRLVGINTAAAQAGAAENVGFAIPVDDAIPLAQEILSEPPEQRAWLGVQIDTVGSSAIAAQLGLDPDVRGALVTGLYPDSPADRGGVEQGDVITDLGGFGLESVEDLTTSLTEFDPGETIEVTVVRGDETIVVDVDLDQRPATIPLPEESP
;
A
#
# COMPACT_ATOMS: atom_id res chain seq x y z
N MET A 1 -1.75 46.23 43.86
CA MET A 1 -2.95 47.11 44.17
C MET A 1 -4.16 46.28 43.82
N ASP A 2 -4.66 45.65 44.86
CA ASP A 2 -5.89 45.93 45.61
C ASP A 2 -7.13 45.36 44.91
N ARG A 3 -7.67 44.28 45.50
CA ARG A 3 -8.73 44.21 46.53
C ARG A 3 -10.12 44.32 45.89
N LYS A 4 -11.12 43.52 46.19
CA LYS A 4 -11.70 42.89 47.40
C LYS A 4 -12.84 41.98 46.97
N ILE A 5 -12.97 40.73 47.45
CA ILE A 5 -13.68 40.34 48.67
C ILE A 5 -15.14 40.90 48.66
N MET A 6 -16.20 40.10 48.80
CA MET A 6 -16.58 39.34 49.99
C MET A 6 -18.07 38.97 49.92
N ASN A 7 -18.35 37.77 50.32
CA ASN A 7 -19.52 37.29 51.08
C ASN A 7 -20.77 38.15 51.23
N VAL A 8 -21.92 37.53 51.10
CA VAL A 8 -22.96 37.58 52.16
C VAL A 8 -23.70 36.25 52.25
N LEU A 9 -23.53 35.64 53.36
CA LEU A 9 -24.33 34.59 53.99
C LEU A 9 -25.56 35.24 54.66
N LEU A 10 -26.56 34.37 54.90
CA LEU A 10 -27.48 34.41 56.06
C LEU A 10 -28.90 34.90 55.78
N CYS A 11 -29.82 34.16 56.03
CA CYS A 11 -30.59 33.81 57.23
C CYS A 11 -32.04 33.53 56.98
N CYS A 12 -32.48 32.47 57.61
CA CYS A 12 -33.63 32.23 58.50
C CYS A 12 -35.03 32.28 57.90
N ALA A 13 -35.69 31.24 57.97
CA ALA A 13 -36.34 30.46 59.04
C ALA A 13 -37.85 30.68 59.08
N LEU A 14 -38.53 29.55 59.03
CA LEU A 14 -39.82 29.26 59.69
C LEU A 14 -41.07 30.07 59.31
N LEU A 15 -42.02 29.38 58.70
CA LEU A 15 -43.40 29.33 59.19
C LEU A 15 -44.08 28.03 58.73
N LEU A 16 -44.67 27.44 59.67
CA LEU A 16 -45.44 26.21 59.69
C LEU A 16 -46.78 26.33 58.93
N GLY A 17 -47.20 25.21 58.39
CA GLY A 17 -48.61 24.89 58.34
C GLY A 17 -49.20 24.70 56.94
N GLY A 18 -49.54 23.49 56.66
CA GLY A 18 -50.38 23.13 55.48
C GLY A 18 -50.28 21.66 55.13
N CYS A 19 -51.03 20.81 55.85
CA CYS A 19 -51.29 19.44 55.38
C CYS A 19 -51.99 19.48 54.02
N SER A 20 -51.34 18.94 53.01
CA SER A 20 -52.02 18.47 51.84
C SER A 20 -51.43 17.09 51.52
N ALA A 21 -52.29 16.10 51.59
CA ALA A 21 -51.97 14.73 51.17
C ALA A 21 -51.49 14.74 49.72
N ILE A 22 -50.22 14.50 49.54
CA ILE A 22 -49.65 14.15 48.22
C ILE A 22 -49.92 12.67 48.11
N ALA A 23 -50.74 12.34 47.11
CA ALA A 23 -50.91 10.96 46.61
C ALA A 23 -49.55 10.29 46.44
N GLU A 24 -49.34 9.18 47.11
CA GLU A 24 -48.26 8.26 46.82
C GLU A 24 -48.44 7.79 45.39
N ASP A 25 -47.59 8.33 44.52
CA ASP A 25 -47.40 7.80 43.17
C ASP A 25 -46.85 6.38 43.32
N GLU A 26 -47.71 5.41 43.08
CA GLU A 26 -47.35 4.03 42.98
C GLU A 26 -46.26 3.91 41.89
N ARG A 27 -45.01 3.98 42.31
CA ARG A 27 -43.90 3.47 41.50
C ARG A 27 -44.21 2.00 41.32
N ALA A 28 -44.78 1.69 40.13
CA ALA A 28 -44.92 0.32 39.66
C ALA A 28 -43.58 -0.38 39.90
N ALA A 29 -43.56 -1.32 40.80
CA ALA A 29 -42.40 -2.13 41.11
C ALA A 29 -41.98 -2.77 39.76
N LYS A 30 -40.83 -2.33 39.24
CA LYS A 30 -40.19 -3.03 38.15
C LYS A 30 -40.03 -4.49 38.58
N GLY A 31 -40.75 -5.38 37.95
CA GLY A 31 -40.57 -6.80 38.15
C GLY A 31 -39.09 -7.17 38.03
N PRO A 32 -38.66 -8.30 38.57
CA PRO A 32 -37.28 -8.72 38.47
C PRO A 32 -36.85 -8.68 37.00
N ALA A 33 -35.64 -8.18 36.77
CA ALA A 33 -35.06 -8.17 35.43
C ALA A 33 -35.13 -9.59 34.82
N PRO A 34 -35.46 -9.75 33.56
CA PRO A 34 -35.51 -11.05 32.95
C PRO A 34 -34.15 -11.72 33.11
N ASP A 35 -34.16 -12.98 33.54
CA ASP A 35 -32.97 -13.81 33.67
C ASP A 35 -32.56 -14.23 32.25
N ILE A 36 -31.61 -13.51 31.67
CA ILE A 36 -31.06 -13.79 30.32
C ILE A 36 -30.00 -14.83 30.55
N THR A 37 -30.37 -16.09 30.46
CA THR A 37 -29.46 -17.22 30.43
C THR A 37 -28.97 -17.39 28.99
N LEU A 38 -27.66 -17.24 28.76
CA LEU A 38 -27.03 -17.68 27.52
C LEU A 38 -27.11 -19.21 27.49
N ASP A 39 -27.77 -19.75 26.47
CA ASP A 39 -27.72 -21.17 26.18
C ASP A 39 -26.32 -21.52 25.72
N GLN A 40 -25.53 -22.11 26.65
CA GLN A 40 -24.16 -22.57 26.37
C GLN A 40 -24.17 -24.03 25.86
N SER A 41 -25.32 -24.55 25.43
CA SER A 41 -25.30 -25.80 24.70
C SER A 41 -24.43 -25.62 23.45
N GLU A 42 -23.46 -26.51 23.26
CA GLU A 42 -22.66 -26.63 22.03
C GLU A 42 -23.58 -26.88 20.83
N GLN A 43 -24.26 -25.82 20.37
CA GLN A 43 -24.81 -25.86 19.02
C GLN A 43 -23.63 -25.78 18.09
N ALA A 44 -23.41 -26.81 17.30
CA ALA A 44 -22.48 -26.77 16.19
C ALA A 44 -22.76 -25.48 15.40
N ALA A 45 -21.74 -24.66 15.21
CA ALA A 45 -21.87 -23.45 14.40
C ALA A 45 -22.52 -23.81 13.06
N PRO A 46 -23.46 -22.99 12.55
CA PRO A 46 -24.05 -23.26 11.24
C PRO A 46 -22.91 -23.35 10.22
N THR A 47 -22.77 -24.47 9.54
CA THR A 47 -21.78 -24.69 8.50
C THR A 47 -22.06 -23.67 7.37
N SER A 48 -21.08 -22.85 7.06
CA SER A 48 -21.10 -21.94 5.90
C SER A 48 -20.09 -22.47 4.89
N PRO A 49 -20.52 -22.99 3.74
CA PRO A 49 -19.59 -23.45 2.72
C PRO A 49 -18.54 -22.42 2.33
N LEU A 50 -18.92 -21.13 2.34
CA LEU A 50 -17.99 -20.05 2.08
C LEU A 50 -16.94 -19.88 3.21
N ALA A 51 -17.35 -20.06 4.47
CA ALA A 51 -16.41 -19.97 5.58
C ALA A 51 -15.37 -21.10 5.51
N ASP A 52 -15.79 -22.30 5.14
CA ASP A 52 -14.89 -23.46 4.97
C ASP A 52 -13.86 -23.17 3.84
N VAL A 53 -14.31 -22.60 2.70
CA VAL A 53 -13.43 -22.21 1.59
C VAL A 53 -12.46 -21.10 2.02
N ILE A 54 -12.93 -20.09 2.75
CA ILE A 54 -12.07 -19.01 3.23
C ILE A 54 -11.00 -19.55 4.19
N GLU A 55 -11.37 -20.44 5.11
CA GLU A 55 -10.44 -21.06 6.06
C GLU A 55 -9.31 -21.82 5.35
N GLU A 56 -9.62 -22.48 4.23
CA GLU A 56 -8.67 -23.23 3.40
C GLU A 56 -7.67 -22.30 2.67
N ILE A 57 -8.14 -21.16 2.13
CA ILE A 57 -7.29 -20.27 1.31
C ILE A 57 -6.62 -19.16 2.12
N LEU A 58 -7.03 -18.93 3.34
CA LEU A 58 -6.53 -17.84 4.17
C LEU A 58 -5.01 -17.89 4.40
N PRO A 59 -4.35 -19.05 4.52
CA PRO A 59 -2.90 -19.14 4.59
C PRO A 59 -2.16 -18.62 3.34
N ALA A 60 -2.83 -18.62 2.19
CA ALA A 60 -2.27 -18.09 0.95
C ALA A 60 -2.31 -16.55 0.85
N VAL A 61 -3.01 -15.86 1.78
CA VAL A 61 -3.04 -14.39 1.82
C VAL A 61 -2.20 -13.90 2.98
N VAL A 62 -1.22 -13.06 2.68
CA VAL A 62 -0.21 -12.60 3.64
C VAL A 62 -0.31 -11.09 3.88
N ASN A 63 0.18 -10.64 5.05
CA ASN A 63 0.38 -9.23 5.33
C ASN A 63 1.78 -8.83 4.85
N VAL A 64 1.84 -7.81 4.00
CA VAL A 64 3.08 -7.20 3.51
C VAL A 64 3.33 -5.93 4.31
N ARG A 65 4.36 -5.94 5.14
CA ARG A 65 4.81 -4.79 5.91
C ARG A 65 6.04 -4.21 5.28
N VAL A 66 6.08 -2.91 5.14
CA VAL A 66 7.19 -2.21 4.53
C VAL A 66 7.74 -1.14 5.46
N THR A 67 9.05 -1.03 5.46
CA THR A 67 9.77 0.10 6.01
C THR A 67 10.32 0.92 4.84
N SER A 68 10.13 2.22 4.87
CA SER A 68 10.70 3.16 3.90
C SER A 68 11.47 4.24 4.65
N VAL A 69 12.45 4.84 3.99
CA VAL A 69 13.16 6.00 4.53
C VAL A 69 12.86 7.19 3.63
N GLY A 70 12.17 8.18 4.18
CA GLY A 70 11.96 9.47 3.56
C GLY A 70 12.87 10.52 4.22
N PHE A 71 13.08 11.66 3.55
CA PHE A 71 13.77 12.80 4.14
C PHE A 71 12.78 13.93 4.37
N ASP A 72 12.87 14.59 5.52
CA ASP A 72 12.11 15.78 5.78
C ASP A 72 12.69 17.01 5.00
N PRO A 73 11.99 18.16 4.98
CA PRO A 73 12.50 19.35 4.28
C PRO A 73 13.85 19.89 4.80
N LEU A 74 14.34 19.39 5.92
CA LEU A 74 15.63 19.73 6.50
C LEU A 74 16.71 18.70 6.15
N GLY A 75 16.35 17.63 5.41
CA GLY A 75 17.25 16.54 5.03
C GLY A 75 17.47 15.49 6.13
N GLU A 76 16.62 15.49 7.17
CA GLU A 76 16.70 14.44 8.21
C GLU A 76 15.93 13.20 7.75
N ALA A 77 16.58 12.02 7.85
CA ALA A 77 15.95 10.76 7.50
C ALA A 77 14.78 10.44 8.45
N GLN A 78 13.64 10.12 7.91
CA GLN A 78 12.46 9.67 8.64
C GLN A 78 12.04 8.28 8.19
N GLU A 79 11.95 7.37 9.14
CA GLU A 79 11.43 6.02 8.88
C GLU A 79 9.91 6.07 8.72
N GLY A 80 9.43 5.67 7.54
CA GLY A 80 8.03 5.43 7.24
C GLY A 80 7.69 3.95 7.39
N ARG A 81 6.44 3.64 7.74
CA ARG A 81 5.94 2.26 7.79
C ARG A 81 4.63 2.19 7.02
N GLY A 82 4.53 1.19 6.17
CA GLY A 82 3.34 0.86 5.42
C GLY A 82 2.92 -0.59 5.64
N GLU A 83 1.67 -0.86 5.37
CA GLU A 83 1.11 -2.21 5.38
C GLU A 83 0.20 -2.37 4.17
N GLY A 84 0.27 -3.54 3.56
CA GLY A 84 -0.62 -4.01 2.51
C GLY A 84 -0.81 -5.51 2.61
N SER A 85 -1.27 -6.11 1.55
CA SER A 85 -1.48 -7.54 1.46
C SER A 85 -0.69 -8.13 0.30
N GLY A 86 -0.54 -9.45 0.31
CA GLY A 86 0.01 -10.22 -0.78
C GLY A 86 -0.70 -11.55 -0.94
N VAL A 87 -0.50 -12.19 -2.07
CA VAL A 87 -1.06 -13.50 -2.38
C VAL A 87 0.06 -14.46 -2.78
N VAL A 88 0.19 -15.55 -2.07
CA VAL A 88 1.13 -16.62 -2.41
C VAL A 88 0.61 -17.35 -3.64
N ILE A 89 1.35 -17.27 -4.76
CA ILE A 89 0.99 -17.88 -6.03
C ILE A 89 1.83 -19.12 -6.37
N ASP A 90 2.89 -19.38 -5.62
CA ASP A 90 3.74 -20.57 -5.76
C ASP A 90 4.24 -21.00 -4.37
N GLU A 91 4.21 -22.32 -4.09
CA GLU A 91 4.63 -22.92 -2.81
C GLU A 91 6.11 -22.61 -2.46
N LYS A 92 6.91 -22.21 -3.45
CA LYS A 92 8.34 -21.84 -3.31
C LYS A 92 8.56 -20.37 -2.97
N GLY A 93 7.56 -19.71 -2.42
CA GLY A 93 7.73 -18.38 -1.87
C GLY A 93 7.49 -17.23 -2.84
N ILE A 94 6.79 -17.44 -3.97
CA ILE A 94 6.44 -16.34 -4.86
C ILE A 94 5.12 -15.71 -4.42
N ILE A 95 5.17 -14.41 -4.15
CA ILE A 95 4.06 -13.61 -3.63
C ILE A 95 3.78 -12.48 -4.61
N LEU A 96 2.52 -12.34 -5.00
CA LEU A 96 2.03 -11.25 -5.83
C LEU A 96 1.43 -10.18 -4.94
N THR A 97 1.75 -8.92 -5.19
CA THR A 97 1.20 -7.75 -4.49
C THR A 97 1.10 -6.55 -5.44
N ASN A 98 0.66 -5.39 -4.94
CA ASN A 98 0.68 -4.16 -5.74
C ASN A 98 2.05 -3.47 -5.67
N ASN A 99 2.39 -2.75 -6.75
CA ASN A 99 3.59 -1.91 -6.79
C ASN A 99 3.54 -0.84 -5.68
N HIS A 100 2.44 -0.10 -5.55
CA HIS A 100 2.33 0.96 -4.55
C HIS A 100 2.47 0.48 -3.09
N VAL A 101 2.32 -0.83 -2.82
CA VAL A 101 2.55 -1.41 -1.48
C VAL A 101 4.04 -1.51 -1.17
N VAL A 102 4.88 -1.82 -2.15
CA VAL A 102 6.33 -2.04 -1.97
C VAL A 102 7.20 -0.92 -2.51
N SER A 103 6.61 0.05 -3.18
CA SER A 103 7.33 1.18 -3.75
C SER A 103 8.08 1.99 -2.68
N GLY A 104 9.34 2.30 -2.94
CA GLY A 104 10.20 3.00 -1.99
C GLY A 104 10.53 2.24 -0.70
N ALA A 105 10.16 0.95 -0.60
CA ALA A 105 10.48 0.12 0.56
C ALA A 105 11.99 -0.17 0.60
N THR A 106 12.59 0.06 1.75
CA THR A 106 13.97 -0.36 2.09
C THR A 106 13.99 -1.76 2.71
N GLU A 107 12.88 -2.17 3.33
CA GLU A 107 12.69 -3.49 3.90
C GLU A 107 11.25 -3.94 3.68
N VAL A 108 11.07 -5.21 3.30
CA VAL A 108 9.77 -5.85 3.17
C VAL A 108 9.73 -7.05 4.10
N GLU A 109 8.77 -7.07 5.02
CA GLU A 109 8.48 -8.20 5.91
C GLU A 109 7.16 -8.84 5.48
N ILE A 110 7.18 -10.15 5.24
CA ILE A 110 5.99 -10.95 4.96
C ILE A 110 5.56 -11.64 6.24
N VAL A 111 4.32 -11.38 6.66
CA VAL A 111 3.70 -12.00 7.85
C VAL A 111 2.60 -12.93 7.40
N PHE A 112 2.78 -14.20 7.69
CA PHE A 112 1.84 -15.26 7.33
C PHE A 112 0.65 -15.33 8.30
N ASN A 113 -0.44 -15.91 7.84
CA ASN A 113 -1.65 -16.11 8.64
C ASN A 113 -1.81 -17.57 9.14
N ASP A 114 -0.70 -18.27 9.24
CA ASP A 114 -0.58 -19.63 9.75
C ASP A 114 0.60 -19.72 10.74
N ASP A 115 1.14 -20.91 10.95
CA ASP A 115 2.25 -21.14 11.89
C ASP A 115 3.63 -20.75 11.33
N HIS A 116 3.74 -20.25 10.08
CA HIS A 116 5.01 -19.79 9.54
C HIS A 116 5.47 -18.52 10.26
N PRO A 117 6.78 -18.41 10.57
CA PRO A 117 7.35 -17.14 11.06
C PRO A 117 7.27 -16.05 10.00
N SER A 118 7.32 -14.79 10.43
CA SER A 118 7.54 -13.70 9.46
C SER A 118 8.89 -13.86 8.76
N MET A 119 8.96 -13.51 7.48
CA MET A 119 10.13 -13.64 6.64
C MET A 119 10.44 -12.33 5.93
N THR A 120 11.72 -12.07 5.68
CA THR A 120 12.14 -10.97 4.82
C THR A 120 11.75 -11.29 3.38
N GLY A 121 11.04 -10.37 2.74
CA GLY A 121 10.67 -10.45 1.33
C GLY A 121 11.70 -9.72 0.46
N GLU A 122 12.10 -10.35 -0.62
CA GLU A 122 12.89 -9.75 -1.69
C GLU A 122 11.95 -9.28 -2.79
N VAL A 123 11.95 -8.00 -3.14
CA VAL A 123 11.19 -7.48 -4.29
C VAL A 123 11.93 -7.88 -5.56
N ILE A 124 11.40 -8.88 -6.27
CA ILE A 124 11.98 -9.40 -7.52
C ILE A 124 11.83 -8.39 -8.65
N GLY A 125 10.71 -7.69 -8.68
CA GLY A 125 10.46 -6.63 -9.63
C GLY A 125 9.06 -6.06 -9.51
N THR A 126 8.88 -4.96 -10.22
CA THR A 126 7.64 -4.18 -10.21
C THR A 126 7.29 -3.73 -11.63
N LEU A 127 6.01 -3.54 -11.89
CA LEU A 127 5.46 -2.88 -13.07
C LEU A 127 4.54 -1.76 -12.56
N PRO A 128 5.07 -0.55 -12.34
CA PRO A 128 4.33 0.56 -11.75
C PRO A 128 3.07 0.93 -12.54
N GLU A 129 3.15 0.95 -13.88
CA GLU A 129 2.06 1.28 -14.80
C GLU A 129 0.90 0.27 -14.76
N LYS A 130 1.12 -0.90 -14.18
CA LYS A 130 0.10 -1.95 -13.98
C LYS A 130 -0.19 -2.20 -12.50
N ASP A 131 0.48 -1.48 -11.61
CA ASP A 131 0.40 -1.62 -10.16
C ASP A 131 0.63 -3.05 -9.66
N ILE A 132 1.60 -3.75 -10.28
CA ILE A 132 1.98 -5.14 -9.95
C ILE A 132 3.41 -5.19 -9.41
N ALA A 133 3.62 -6.00 -8.38
CA ALA A 133 4.92 -6.35 -7.85
C ALA A 133 4.99 -7.84 -7.49
N VAL A 134 6.18 -8.41 -7.63
CA VAL A 134 6.48 -9.78 -7.21
C VAL A 134 7.51 -9.73 -6.10
N VAL A 135 7.18 -10.39 -4.99
CA VAL A 135 8.05 -10.56 -3.83
C VAL A 135 8.38 -12.02 -3.67
N ARG A 136 9.63 -12.35 -3.31
CA ARG A 136 10.08 -13.70 -2.99
C ARG A 136 10.44 -13.79 -1.51
N VAL A 137 10.09 -14.90 -0.89
CA VAL A 137 10.61 -15.32 0.42
C VAL A 137 11.35 -16.65 0.26
N ASP A 138 12.27 -16.94 1.18
CA ASP A 138 13.02 -18.20 1.19
C ASP A 138 12.20 -19.28 1.92
N ALA A 139 11.23 -19.84 1.21
CA ALA A 139 10.36 -20.93 1.67
C ALA A 139 10.02 -21.87 0.53
N ASP A 140 9.66 -23.12 0.85
CA ASP A 140 9.33 -24.19 -0.12
C ASP A 140 8.10 -25.03 0.25
N ASP A 141 7.34 -24.60 1.25
CA ASP A 141 6.18 -25.33 1.80
C ASP A 141 4.96 -24.43 2.07
N LEU A 142 4.89 -23.27 1.40
CA LEU A 142 3.78 -22.34 1.57
C LEU A 142 2.50 -22.86 0.93
N THR A 143 1.36 -22.42 1.45
CA THR A 143 0.07 -22.62 0.80
C THR A 143 -0.06 -21.63 -0.37
N ALA A 144 -0.07 -22.14 -1.60
CA ALA A 144 -0.33 -21.33 -2.79
C ALA A 144 -1.83 -21.31 -3.12
N ILE A 145 -2.35 -20.17 -3.56
CA ILE A 145 -3.74 -20.04 -3.99
C ILE A 145 -3.96 -20.69 -5.36
N GLU A 146 -5.11 -21.33 -5.56
CA GLU A 146 -5.49 -21.81 -6.89
C GLU A 146 -5.83 -20.62 -7.81
N ILE A 147 -5.22 -20.58 -8.99
CA ILE A 147 -5.46 -19.53 -9.98
C ILE A 147 -6.78 -19.83 -10.72
N GLY A 148 -7.67 -18.86 -10.70
CA GLY A 148 -8.94 -18.90 -11.41
C GLY A 148 -8.85 -18.34 -12.83
N ASN A 149 -9.96 -17.76 -13.30
CA ASN A 149 -10.07 -17.16 -14.63
C ASN A 149 -10.98 -15.94 -14.57
N SER A 150 -10.41 -14.74 -14.70
CA SER A 150 -11.14 -13.47 -14.63
C SER A 150 -11.97 -13.18 -15.89
N SER A 151 -11.55 -13.68 -17.04
CA SER A 151 -12.29 -13.50 -18.30
C SER A 151 -13.64 -14.22 -18.28
N SER A 152 -13.76 -15.31 -17.54
CA SER A 152 -15.01 -16.07 -17.39
C SER A 152 -16.03 -15.42 -16.47
N LEU A 153 -15.67 -14.43 -15.67
CA LEU A 153 -16.56 -13.73 -14.75
C LEU A 153 -17.62 -12.92 -15.51
N ARG A 154 -18.82 -12.92 -14.95
CA ARG A 154 -19.97 -12.16 -15.46
C ARG A 154 -20.40 -11.12 -14.43
N LEU A 155 -21.02 -10.08 -14.88
CA LEU A 155 -21.67 -9.11 -13.99
C LEU A 155 -22.68 -9.80 -13.09
N GLY A 156 -22.57 -9.58 -11.79
CA GLY A 156 -23.39 -10.20 -10.76
C GLY A 156 -22.84 -11.51 -10.19
N ASP A 157 -21.75 -12.07 -10.73
CA ASP A 157 -21.08 -13.19 -10.10
C ASP A 157 -20.50 -12.77 -8.74
N GLU A 158 -20.68 -13.59 -7.72
CA GLU A 158 -20.24 -13.29 -6.36
C GLU A 158 -18.72 -13.46 -6.22
N VAL A 159 -18.10 -12.52 -5.55
CA VAL A 159 -16.66 -12.49 -5.26
C VAL A 159 -16.40 -12.13 -3.80
N VAL A 160 -15.24 -12.53 -3.32
CA VAL A 160 -14.79 -12.28 -1.94
C VAL A 160 -13.42 -11.62 -1.98
N ALA A 161 -13.30 -10.47 -1.36
CA ALA A 161 -12.03 -9.80 -1.18
C ALA A 161 -11.44 -10.13 0.20
N ILE A 162 -10.14 -10.46 0.21
CA ILE A 162 -9.39 -10.85 1.41
C ILE A 162 -8.11 -10.02 1.45
N GLY A 163 -7.76 -9.52 2.62
CA GLY A 163 -6.52 -8.78 2.85
C GLY A 163 -6.35 -8.39 4.30
N PHE A 164 -5.29 -7.63 4.60
CA PHE A 164 -4.90 -7.20 5.94
C PHE A 164 -5.02 -5.68 6.07
N PRO A 165 -6.20 -5.13 6.41
CA PRO A 165 -6.38 -3.69 6.53
C PRO A 165 -5.55 -3.14 7.70
N LEU A 166 -4.97 -1.96 7.47
CA LEU A 166 -4.08 -1.23 8.37
C LEU A 166 -4.54 -1.24 9.82
N GLY A 167 -3.70 -1.75 10.73
CA GLY A 167 -3.86 -1.62 12.17
C GLY A 167 -4.95 -2.48 12.81
N LEU A 168 -5.62 -3.38 12.08
CA LEU A 168 -6.66 -4.23 12.65
C LEU A 168 -6.13 -5.57 13.19
N GLY A 169 -4.85 -5.90 12.92
CA GLY A 169 -4.16 -7.03 13.54
C GLY A 169 -4.61 -8.42 13.07
N GLY A 170 -5.25 -8.52 11.89
CA GLY A 170 -5.66 -9.78 11.30
C GLY A 170 -6.32 -9.60 9.93
N PRO A 171 -6.60 -10.72 9.22
CA PRO A 171 -7.23 -10.66 7.90
C PRO A 171 -8.67 -10.15 8.00
N THR A 172 -9.09 -9.48 6.94
CA THR A 172 -10.48 -9.06 6.75
C THR A 172 -11.02 -9.68 5.48
N VAL A 173 -12.24 -10.18 5.57
CA VAL A 173 -12.96 -10.80 4.47
C VAL A 173 -14.22 -9.99 4.19
N THR A 174 -14.36 -9.53 2.95
CA THR A 174 -15.57 -8.83 2.48
C THR A 174 -16.13 -9.53 1.26
N LYS A 175 -17.44 -9.53 1.11
CA LYS A 175 -18.13 -10.20 0.01
C LYS A 175 -18.93 -9.18 -0.80
N GLY A 176 -18.92 -9.35 -2.10
CA GLY A 176 -19.66 -8.55 -3.05
C GLY A 176 -19.90 -9.30 -4.35
N ILE A 177 -20.11 -8.55 -5.42
CA ILE A 177 -20.28 -9.06 -6.78
C ILE A 177 -19.32 -8.36 -7.74
N VAL A 178 -19.13 -8.94 -8.90
CA VAL A 178 -18.54 -8.25 -10.05
C VAL A 178 -19.54 -7.21 -10.54
N SER A 179 -19.26 -5.93 -10.31
CA SER A 179 -20.14 -4.82 -10.65
C SER A 179 -19.89 -4.31 -12.08
N ALA A 180 -18.63 -4.37 -12.54
CA ALA A 180 -18.24 -4.04 -13.91
C ALA A 180 -16.91 -4.74 -14.27
N LYS A 181 -16.56 -4.71 -15.55
CA LYS A 181 -15.29 -5.20 -16.12
C LYS A 181 -14.74 -4.12 -17.03
N GLU A 182 -13.45 -4.20 -17.35
CA GLU A 182 -12.80 -3.28 -18.30
C GLU A 182 -12.98 -1.82 -17.84
N ARG A 183 -12.61 -1.54 -16.57
CA ARG A 183 -12.68 -0.21 -16.00
C ARG A 183 -11.32 0.46 -16.00
N ASP A 184 -11.29 1.65 -16.58
CA ASP A 184 -10.14 2.54 -16.52
C ASP A 184 -10.39 3.57 -15.43
N ILE A 185 -9.36 3.82 -14.62
CA ILE A 185 -9.43 4.77 -13.51
C ILE A 185 -8.19 5.65 -13.49
N ASP A 186 -8.41 6.94 -13.30
CA ASP A 186 -7.31 7.88 -13.04
C ASP A 186 -6.96 7.80 -11.56
N ILE A 187 -5.73 7.44 -11.25
CA ILE A 187 -5.24 7.36 -9.86
C ILE A 187 -4.44 8.61 -9.46
N GLY A 188 -3.99 9.41 -10.43
CA GLY A 188 -3.34 10.72 -10.20
C GLY A 188 -2.05 10.62 -9.38
N GLY A 189 -1.39 9.48 -9.44
CA GLY A 189 -0.15 9.21 -8.71
C GLY A 189 1.10 9.57 -9.51
N ALA A 190 2.23 9.63 -8.83
CA ALA A 190 3.54 9.86 -9.47
C ALA A 190 4.06 8.63 -10.23
N GLU A 191 3.57 7.42 -9.88
CA GLU A 191 4.03 6.14 -10.42
C GLU A 191 3.15 5.59 -11.54
N ALA A 192 1.86 6.00 -11.58
CA ALA A 192 0.95 5.73 -12.68
C ALA A 192 -0.13 6.81 -12.74
N GLU A 193 -0.48 7.27 -13.95
CA GLU A 193 -1.57 8.24 -14.14
C GLU A 193 -2.93 7.54 -14.11
N SER A 194 -3.00 6.32 -14.65
CA SER A 194 -4.24 5.52 -14.74
C SER A 194 -3.95 4.03 -14.60
N LEU A 195 -4.94 3.28 -14.14
CA LEU A 195 -4.99 1.83 -14.24
C LEU A 195 -6.14 1.46 -15.18
N GLU A 196 -5.88 0.52 -16.08
CA GLU A 196 -6.80 0.12 -17.14
C GLU A 196 -7.30 -1.32 -16.93
N ASP A 197 -8.42 -1.64 -17.57
CA ASP A 197 -9.00 -3.00 -17.66
C ASP A 197 -9.37 -3.64 -16.31
N LEU A 198 -9.61 -2.86 -15.25
CA LEU A 198 -9.90 -3.36 -13.92
C LEU A 198 -11.27 -4.04 -13.80
N LEU A 199 -11.34 -5.02 -12.89
CA LEU A 199 -12.60 -5.51 -12.32
C LEU A 199 -13.11 -4.51 -11.30
N GLN A 200 -14.38 -4.15 -11.38
CA GLN A 200 -15.09 -3.37 -10.37
C GLN A 200 -15.95 -4.29 -9.50
N THR A 201 -15.92 -4.09 -8.19
CA THR A 201 -16.74 -4.84 -7.22
C THR A 201 -17.34 -3.90 -6.18
N ASP A 202 -18.44 -4.32 -5.55
CA ASP A 202 -19.00 -3.68 -4.36
C ASP A 202 -18.55 -4.35 -3.05
N ALA A 203 -17.70 -5.39 -3.13
CA ALA A 203 -16.94 -5.86 -1.98
C ALA A 203 -16.07 -4.70 -1.45
N ALA A 204 -16.07 -4.50 -0.14
CA ALA A 204 -15.34 -3.37 0.45
C ALA A 204 -13.82 -3.57 0.31
N ILE A 205 -13.20 -2.77 -0.53
CA ILE A 205 -11.74 -2.64 -0.66
C ILE A 205 -11.32 -1.37 0.07
N ASN A 206 -10.42 -1.48 1.01
CA ASN A 206 -9.91 -0.38 1.84
C ASN A 206 -8.39 -0.42 1.89
N PRO A 207 -7.71 0.68 2.29
CA PRO A 207 -6.27 0.67 2.53
C PRO A 207 -5.85 -0.50 3.42
N GLY A 208 -4.84 -1.23 2.96
CA GLY A 208 -4.36 -2.48 3.55
C GLY A 208 -4.89 -3.75 2.84
N ASN A 209 -6.05 -3.70 2.16
CA ASN A 209 -6.48 -4.80 1.29
C ASN A 209 -5.74 -4.82 -0.06
N SER A 210 -5.07 -3.71 -0.43
CA SER A 210 -4.23 -3.63 -1.64
C SER A 210 -3.22 -4.75 -1.67
N GLY A 211 -3.08 -5.39 -2.82
CA GLY A 211 -2.23 -6.57 -3.03
C GLY A 211 -2.86 -7.89 -2.55
N GLY A 212 -3.99 -7.84 -1.86
CA GLY A 212 -4.72 -9.02 -1.40
C GLY A 212 -5.55 -9.69 -2.49
N ALA A 213 -6.18 -10.81 -2.15
CA ALA A 213 -6.91 -11.64 -3.08
C ALA A 213 -8.34 -11.16 -3.31
N LEU A 214 -8.78 -11.13 -4.57
CA LEU A 214 -10.18 -11.24 -4.96
C LEU A 214 -10.40 -12.68 -5.46
N VAL A 215 -11.31 -13.41 -4.82
CA VAL A 215 -11.56 -14.83 -5.14
C VAL A 215 -13.01 -15.08 -5.54
N ASP A 216 -13.23 -16.14 -6.32
CA ASP A 216 -14.57 -16.67 -6.57
C ASP A 216 -15.07 -17.48 -5.34
N LEU A 217 -16.33 -17.94 -5.37
CA LEU A 217 -16.91 -18.72 -4.28
C LEU A 217 -16.27 -20.12 -4.10
N SER A 218 -15.39 -20.52 -5.00
CA SER A 218 -14.62 -21.76 -4.90
C SER A 218 -13.21 -21.52 -4.31
N GLY A 219 -12.88 -20.28 -3.93
CA GLY A 219 -11.58 -19.91 -3.38
C GLY A 219 -10.48 -19.68 -4.42
N ARG A 220 -10.81 -19.66 -5.72
CA ARG A 220 -9.82 -19.42 -6.78
C ARG A 220 -9.60 -17.94 -6.97
N LEU A 221 -8.33 -17.55 -7.12
CA LEU A 221 -7.93 -16.17 -7.37
C LEU A 221 -8.47 -15.69 -8.72
N VAL A 222 -9.23 -14.60 -8.73
CA VAL A 222 -9.77 -13.96 -9.93
C VAL A 222 -9.28 -12.53 -10.11
N GLY A 223 -8.62 -11.94 -9.10
CA GLY A 223 -7.99 -10.63 -9.20
C GLY A 223 -7.14 -10.29 -7.99
N ILE A 224 -6.35 -9.22 -8.12
CA ILE A 224 -5.55 -8.61 -7.06
C ILE A 224 -6.23 -7.31 -6.66
N ASN A 225 -6.65 -7.20 -5.40
CA ASN A 225 -7.31 -5.99 -4.89
C ASN A 225 -6.40 -4.77 -5.02
N THR A 226 -6.93 -3.64 -5.49
CA THR A 226 -6.21 -2.37 -5.47
C THR A 226 -7.08 -1.25 -4.87
N ALA A 227 -6.57 -0.59 -3.82
CA ALA A 227 -7.22 0.56 -3.19
C ALA A 227 -6.73 1.91 -3.75
N ALA A 228 -5.80 1.90 -4.72
CA ALA A 228 -5.27 3.11 -5.36
C ALA A 228 -6.38 3.98 -5.98
N ALA A 229 -7.48 3.37 -6.36
CA ALA A 229 -8.64 4.00 -6.97
C ALA A 229 -9.54 4.81 -6.03
N GLN A 230 -9.26 4.87 -4.73
CA GLN A 230 -10.18 5.51 -3.76
C GLN A 230 -10.10 7.03 -3.67
N ALA A 231 -9.13 7.67 -4.31
CA ALA A 231 -9.00 9.13 -4.30
C ALA A 231 -10.14 9.79 -5.10
N GLY A 232 -11.36 9.83 -4.52
CA GLY A 232 -12.53 10.49 -5.11
C GLY A 232 -13.63 9.55 -5.63
N ALA A 233 -13.49 8.24 -5.47
CA ALA A 233 -14.51 7.27 -5.85
C ALA A 233 -15.71 7.32 -4.90
N ALA A 234 -16.87 6.95 -5.44
CA ALA A 234 -18.10 6.81 -4.67
C ALA A 234 -17.96 5.70 -3.60
N GLU A 235 -18.70 5.81 -2.52
CA GLU A 235 -18.76 4.75 -1.49
C GLU A 235 -19.20 3.42 -2.13
N ASN A 236 -18.61 2.30 -1.65
CA ASN A 236 -18.88 0.94 -2.15
C ASN A 236 -18.45 0.67 -3.59
N VAL A 237 -17.36 1.28 -4.03
CA VAL A 237 -16.71 0.97 -5.31
C VAL A 237 -15.30 0.51 -5.01
N GLY A 238 -15.02 -0.75 -5.27
CA GLY A 238 -13.69 -1.37 -5.17
C GLY A 238 -13.20 -1.82 -6.54
N PHE A 239 -11.90 -1.94 -6.69
CA PHE A 239 -11.26 -2.38 -7.93
C PHE A 239 -10.26 -3.50 -7.66
N ALA A 240 -10.05 -4.33 -8.67
CA ALA A 240 -9.03 -5.36 -8.66
C ALA A 240 -8.44 -5.55 -10.06
N ILE A 241 -7.14 -5.80 -10.11
CA ILE A 241 -6.43 -6.17 -11.34
C ILE A 241 -6.82 -7.61 -11.70
N PRO A 242 -7.33 -7.88 -12.92
CA PRO A 242 -7.73 -9.22 -13.31
C PRO A 242 -6.58 -10.23 -13.22
N VAL A 243 -6.86 -11.45 -12.76
CA VAL A 243 -5.83 -12.50 -12.65
C VAL A 243 -5.24 -12.91 -14.00
N ASP A 244 -6.07 -12.85 -15.08
CA ASP A 244 -5.63 -13.17 -16.43
C ASP A 244 -4.58 -12.17 -16.96
N ASP A 245 -4.50 -10.96 -16.37
CA ASP A 245 -3.45 -9.96 -16.63
C ASP A 245 -2.32 -10.06 -15.60
N ALA A 246 -2.65 -10.20 -14.32
CA ALA A 246 -1.66 -10.19 -13.24
C ALA A 246 -0.67 -11.35 -13.32
N ILE A 247 -1.10 -12.56 -13.70
CA ILE A 247 -0.20 -13.74 -13.77
C ILE A 247 0.81 -13.63 -14.93
N PRO A 248 0.45 -13.27 -16.17
CA PRO A 248 1.42 -13.02 -17.21
C PRO A 248 2.44 -11.92 -16.85
N LEU A 249 2.01 -10.83 -16.23
CA LEU A 249 2.90 -9.75 -15.76
C LEU A 249 3.86 -10.26 -14.68
N ALA A 250 3.38 -11.06 -13.73
CA ALA A 250 4.25 -11.71 -12.75
C ALA A 250 5.27 -12.65 -13.39
N GLN A 251 4.87 -13.39 -14.43
CA GLN A 251 5.80 -14.25 -15.19
C GLN A 251 6.85 -13.45 -15.96
N GLU A 252 6.48 -12.30 -16.51
CA GLU A 252 7.40 -11.34 -17.13
C GLU A 252 8.46 -10.88 -16.11
N ILE A 253 8.03 -10.39 -14.95
CA ILE A 253 8.93 -9.99 -13.86
C ILE A 253 9.88 -11.14 -13.47
N LEU A 254 9.35 -12.37 -13.33
CA LEU A 254 10.15 -13.53 -12.94
C LEU A 254 11.13 -14.01 -14.02
N SER A 255 10.86 -13.72 -15.31
CA SER A 255 11.71 -14.09 -16.43
C SER A 255 12.93 -13.19 -16.58
N GLU A 256 12.88 -11.99 -16.04
CA GLU A 256 13.98 -11.04 -15.97
C GLU A 256 14.56 -11.02 -14.54
N PRO A 257 15.65 -11.78 -14.28
CA PRO A 257 16.24 -11.80 -12.93
C PRO A 257 16.64 -10.39 -12.49
N PRO A 258 16.35 -9.99 -11.25
CA PRO A 258 16.72 -8.67 -10.73
C PRO A 258 18.22 -8.37 -10.82
N GLU A 259 19.02 -9.44 -10.81
CA GLU A 259 20.47 -9.44 -10.92
C GLU A 259 20.98 -8.93 -12.30
N GLN A 260 20.09 -8.77 -13.27
CA GLN A 260 20.43 -8.24 -14.59
C GLN A 260 19.95 -6.79 -14.79
N ARG A 261 19.34 -6.17 -13.80
CA ARG A 261 18.85 -4.79 -13.92
C ARG A 261 19.93 -3.80 -13.52
N ALA A 262 20.15 -2.82 -14.39
CA ALA A 262 20.99 -1.69 -14.07
C ALA A 262 20.43 -0.90 -12.89
N TRP A 263 21.30 -0.37 -12.06
CA TRP A 263 20.95 0.39 -10.87
C TRP A 263 21.72 1.70 -10.82
N LEU A 264 21.00 2.79 -10.60
CA LEU A 264 21.55 4.13 -10.48
C LEU A 264 21.79 4.53 -9.01
N GLY A 265 20.93 4.06 -8.09
CA GLY A 265 21.06 4.29 -6.66
C GLY A 265 20.63 5.67 -6.18
N VAL A 266 19.50 6.14 -6.70
CA VAL A 266 18.87 7.40 -6.32
C VAL A 266 17.49 7.15 -5.70
N GLN A 267 17.07 8.05 -4.82
CA GLN A 267 15.68 8.25 -4.43
C GLN A 267 15.17 9.44 -5.21
N ILE A 268 14.00 9.30 -5.82
CA ILE A 268 13.51 10.26 -6.82
C ILE A 268 12.05 10.61 -6.61
N ASP A 269 11.68 11.82 -7.08
CA ASP A 269 10.30 12.28 -7.18
C ASP A 269 10.12 13.00 -8.53
N THR A 270 8.88 13.16 -9.00
CA THR A 270 8.61 13.74 -10.31
C THR A 270 8.49 15.26 -10.27
N VAL A 271 9.25 15.96 -11.13
CA VAL A 271 9.03 17.39 -11.44
C VAL A 271 8.14 17.50 -12.67
N GLY A 272 6.85 17.19 -12.50
CA GLY A 272 5.88 17.11 -13.61
C GLY A 272 5.18 18.43 -13.96
N SER A 273 5.41 19.55 -13.24
CA SER A 273 4.72 20.81 -13.50
C SER A 273 5.58 22.05 -13.24
N SER A 274 5.25 23.16 -13.92
CA SER A 274 5.89 24.46 -13.71
C SER A 274 5.73 24.99 -12.28
N ALA A 275 4.65 24.56 -11.58
CA ALA A 275 4.43 24.95 -10.19
C ALA A 275 5.42 24.26 -9.25
N ILE A 276 5.69 22.97 -9.47
CA ILE A 276 6.69 22.21 -8.70
C ILE A 276 8.10 22.75 -8.98
N ALA A 277 8.46 22.92 -10.25
CA ALA A 277 9.76 23.50 -10.63
C ALA A 277 9.99 24.87 -9.97
N ALA A 278 8.98 25.76 -9.97
CA ALA A 278 9.07 27.08 -9.34
C ALA A 278 9.20 26.98 -7.78
N GLN A 279 8.56 26.00 -7.13
CA GLN A 279 8.73 25.77 -5.68
C GLN A 279 10.15 25.32 -5.33
N LEU A 280 10.80 24.60 -6.22
CA LEU A 280 12.19 24.15 -6.09
C LEU A 280 13.20 25.26 -6.51
N GLY A 281 12.71 26.40 -6.99
CA GLY A 281 13.56 27.50 -7.45
C GLY A 281 14.21 27.25 -8.82
N LEU A 282 13.68 26.32 -9.60
CA LEU A 282 14.16 25.95 -10.93
C LEU A 282 13.41 26.73 -12.02
N ASP A 283 13.95 26.69 -13.25
CA ASP A 283 13.24 27.20 -14.41
C ASP A 283 11.87 26.50 -14.55
N PRO A 284 10.76 27.21 -14.78
CA PRO A 284 9.41 26.62 -14.89
C PRO A 284 9.26 25.55 -15.98
N ASP A 285 10.19 25.50 -16.94
CA ASP A 285 10.16 24.51 -18.02
C ASP A 285 10.94 23.22 -17.68
N VAL A 286 11.64 23.16 -16.54
CA VAL A 286 12.35 21.95 -16.10
C VAL A 286 11.34 20.85 -15.76
N ARG A 287 11.56 19.68 -16.35
CA ARG A 287 10.87 18.43 -16.09
C ARG A 287 11.89 17.33 -15.87
N GLY A 288 11.52 16.27 -15.15
CA GLY A 288 12.39 15.12 -14.92
C GLY A 288 12.21 14.50 -13.55
N ALA A 289 13.21 13.71 -13.15
CA ALA A 289 13.27 13.05 -11.87
C ALA A 289 14.13 13.84 -10.87
N LEU A 290 13.50 14.43 -9.84
CA LEU A 290 14.17 15.08 -8.73
C LEU A 290 14.86 14.06 -7.84
N VAL A 291 16.14 14.21 -7.61
CA VAL A 291 16.90 13.41 -6.65
C VAL A 291 16.59 13.90 -5.24
N THR A 292 15.77 13.15 -4.52
CA THR A 292 15.41 13.41 -3.12
C THR A 292 16.42 12.82 -2.13
N GLY A 293 17.23 11.84 -2.58
CA GLY A 293 18.31 11.24 -1.81
C GLY A 293 19.18 10.34 -2.68
N LEU A 294 20.33 9.96 -2.13
CA LEU A 294 21.28 9.02 -2.75
C LEU A 294 21.60 7.90 -1.79
N TYR A 295 21.71 6.69 -2.31
CA TYR A 295 22.24 5.59 -1.52
C TYR A 295 23.76 5.74 -1.43
N PRO A 296 24.35 5.59 -0.22
CA PRO A 296 25.78 5.73 -0.05
C PRO A 296 26.57 4.80 -0.97
N ASP A 297 27.63 5.32 -1.59
CA ASP A 297 28.50 4.58 -2.52
C ASP A 297 27.76 4.01 -3.75
N SER A 298 26.61 4.56 -4.07
CA SER A 298 25.84 4.21 -5.27
C SER A 298 26.51 4.73 -6.55
N PRO A 299 26.14 4.20 -7.75
CA PRO A 299 26.56 4.75 -9.02
C PRO A 299 26.39 6.27 -9.17
N ALA A 300 25.21 6.78 -8.81
CA ALA A 300 24.90 8.20 -8.87
C ALA A 300 25.78 9.01 -7.90
N ASP A 301 25.97 8.52 -6.67
CA ASP A 301 26.82 9.16 -5.65
C ASP A 301 28.28 9.23 -6.14
N ARG A 302 28.83 8.11 -6.63
CA ARG A 302 30.18 8.06 -7.20
C ARG A 302 30.32 8.91 -8.48
N GLY A 303 29.25 9.01 -9.28
CA GLY A 303 29.20 9.80 -10.52
C GLY A 303 29.09 11.30 -10.29
N GLY A 304 28.81 11.74 -9.04
CA GLY A 304 28.72 13.15 -8.69
C GLY A 304 27.33 13.77 -8.87
N VAL A 305 26.29 12.94 -8.93
CA VAL A 305 24.90 13.39 -8.73
C VAL A 305 24.72 13.81 -7.28
N GLU A 306 23.95 14.85 -7.01
CA GLU A 306 23.71 15.38 -5.68
C GLU A 306 22.22 15.43 -5.36
N GLN A 307 21.88 15.38 -4.09
CA GLN A 307 20.51 15.63 -3.64
C GLN A 307 20.05 17.02 -4.07
N GLY A 308 18.87 17.11 -4.65
CA GLY A 308 18.31 18.35 -5.22
C GLY A 308 18.56 18.51 -6.72
N ASP A 309 19.33 17.64 -7.35
CA ASP A 309 19.43 17.57 -8.80
C ASP A 309 18.12 17.13 -9.42
N VAL A 310 17.81 17.61 -10.62
CA VAL A 310 16.73 17.04 -11.45
C VAL A 310 17.36 16.34 -12.64
N ILE A 311 17.23 15.03 -12.72
CA ILE A 311 17.71 14.25 -13.88
C ILE A 311 16.74 14.49 -15.03
N THR A 312 17.27 15.03 -16.12
CA THR A 312 16.50 15.43 -17.32
C THR A 312 16.80 14.57 -18.53
N ASP A 313 17.91 13.82 -18.51
CA ASP A 313 18.28 12.87 -19.55
C ASP A 313 19.13 11.74 -18.96
N LEU A 314 18.89 10.53 -19.43
CA LEU A 314 19.61 9.33 -19.03
C LEU A 314 20.07 8.58 -20.27
N GLY A 315 21.35 8.67 -20.59
CA GLY A 315 21.95 7.96 -21.74
C GLY A 315 21.34 8.32 -23.10
N GLY A 316 20.81 9.56 -23.25
CA GLY A 316 20.16 10.04 -24.47
C GLY A 316 18.65 9.89 -24.48
N PHE A 317 18.05 9.38 -23.39
CA PHE A 317 16.60 9.36 -23.18
C PHE A 317 16.21 10.59 -22.36
N GLY A 318 15.44 11.53 -22.95
CA GLY A 318 14.90 12.68 -22.24
C GLY A 318 13.84 12.26 -21.24
N LEU A 319 13.89 12.80 -20.01
CA LEU A 319 13.02 12.44 -18.91
C LEU A 319 12.06 13.58 -18.55
N GLU A 320 10.79 13.29 -18.40
CA GLU A 320 9.78 14.18 -17.87
C GLU A 320 9.24 13.73 -16.50
N SER A 321 9.52 12.47 -16.10
CA SER A 321 9.01 11.85 -14.89
C SER A 321 9.96 10.80 -14.30
N VAL A 322 9.62 10.29 -13.12
CA VAL A 322 10.25 9.09 -12.51
C VAL A 322 10.04 7.85 -13.37
N GLU A 323 8.88 7.73 -14.02
CA GLU A 323 8.52 6.62 -14.90
C GLU A 323 9.46 6.54 -16.11
N ASP A 324 9.74 7.69 -16.75
CA ASP A 324 10.69 7.76 -17.86
C ASP A 324 12.09 7.30 -17.43
N LEU A 325 12.54 7.70 -16.23
CA LEU A 325 13.83 7.26 -15.70
C LEU A 325 13.85 5.74 -15.49
N THR A 326 12.81 5.19 -14.87
CA THR A 326 12.72 3.77 -14.58
C THR A 326 12.70 2.96 -15.88
N THR A 327 11.90 3.40 -16.86
CA THR A 327 11.80 2.77 -18.16
C THR A 327 13.12 2.86 -18.92
N SER A 328 13.73 4.06 -18.98
CA SER A 328 15.01 4.24 -19.68
C SER A 328 16.14 3.43 -19.06
N LEU A 329 16.11 3.21 -17.74
CA LEU A 329 17.13 2.42 -17.06
C LEU A 329 17.09 0.93 -17.47
N THR A 330 15.95 0.42 -17.95
CA THR A 330 15.85 -0.96 -18.45
C THR A 330 16.56 -1.18 -19.79
N GLU A 331 16.90 -0.11 -20.50
CA GLU A 331 17.63 -0.19 -21.78
C GLU A 331 19.16 -0.39 -21.61
N PHE A 332 19.64 -0.37 -20.35
CA PHE A 332 21.08 -0.47 -20.04
C PHE A 332 21.38 -1.73 -19.24
N ASP A 333 22.59 -2.26 -19.45
CA ASP A 333 23.11 -3.39 -18.67
C ASP A 333 23.93 -2.91 -17.45
N PRO A 334 23.95 -3.68 -16.34
CA PRO A 334 24.87 -3.43 -15.22
C PRO A 334 26.34 -3.42 -15.72
N GLY A 335 27.10 -2.40 -15.30
CA GLY A 335 28.48 -2.18 -15.72
C GLY A 335 28.64 -1.29 -16.94
N GLU A 336 27.55 -0.82 -17.55
CA GLU A 336 27.62 0.21 -18.57
C GLU A 336 27.90 1.59 -17.96
N THR A 337 28.68 2.40 -18.68
CA THR A 337 28.87 3.81 -18.35
C THR A 337 27.91 4.63 -19.21
N ILE A 338 27.06 5.43 -18.58
CA ILE A 338 26.09 6.27 -19.25
C ILE A 338 26.29 7.75 -18.91
N GLU A 339 25.95 8.64 -19.84
CA GLU A 339 25.85 10.07 -19.56
C GLU A 339 24.51 10.38 -18.86
N VAL A 340 24.57 11.04 -17.70
CA VAL A 340 23.40 11.53 -16.95
C VAL A 340 23.40 13.04 -16.97
N THR A 341 22.35 13.65 -17.52
CA THR A 341 22.20 15.10 -17.52
C THR A 341 21.33 15.51 -16.35
N VAL A 342 21.84 16.37 -15.49
CA VAL A 342 21.12 16.91 -14.34
C VAL A 342 21.02 18.43 -14.40
N VAL A 343 19.94 18.99 -13.87
CA VAL A 343 19.78 20.41 -13.59
C VAL A 343 19.99 20.62 -12.09
N ARG A 344 21.05 21.38 -11.77
CA ARG A 344 21.44 21.75 -10.40
C ARG A 344 21.31 23.27 -10.25
N GLY A 345 20.25 23.75 -9.64
CA GLY A 345 19.92 25.18 -9.62
C GLY A 345 19.70 25.73 -11.03
N ASP A 346 20.55 26.67 -11.47
CA ASP A 346 20.48 27.29 -12.80
C ASP A 346 21.45 26.64 -13.83
N GLU A 347 22.18 25.58 -13.42
CA GLU A 347 23.22 24.96 -14.25
C GLU A 347 22.78 23.60 -14.76
N THR A 348 23.03 23.31 -16.02
CA THR A 348 22.92 21.95 -16.59
C THR A 348 24.28 21.28 -16.54
N ILE A 349 24.36 20.14 -15.89
CA ILE A 349 25.60 19.38 -15.66
C ILE A 349 25.43 18.00 -16.32
N VAL A 350 26.44 17.51 -16.99
CA VAL A 350 26.51 16.16 -17.52
C VAL A 350 27.58 15.41 -16.75
N VAL A 351 27.22 14.25 -16.21
CA VAL A 351 28.12 13.36 -15.48
C VAL A 351 28.11 11.98 -16.11
N ASP A 352 29.27 11.31 -16.08
CA ASP A 352 29.38 9.90 -16.47
C ASP A 352 29.11 9.03 -15.23
N VAL A 353 28.18 8.08 -15.34
CA VAL A 353 27.83 7.16 -14.28
C VAL A 353 28.03 5.72 -14.74
N ASP A 354 28.84 4.98 -13.97
CA ASP A 354 29.01 3.54 -14.16
C ASP A 354 27.90 2.81 -13.41
N LEU A 355 26.93 2.25 -14.13
CA LEU A 355 25.78 1.56 -13.54
C LEU A 355 26.22 0.29 -12.84
N ASP A 356 25.71 0.06 -11.64
CA ASP A 356 25.89 -1.20 -10.94
C ASP A 356 24.73 -2.17 -11.24
N GLN A 357 24.93 -3.38 -10.85
CA GLN A 357 23.87 -4.35 -10.67
C GLN A 357 22.99 -3.93 -9.48
N ARG A 358 21.68 -3.98 -9.62
CA ARG A 358 20.77 -3.66 -8.51
C ARG A 358 21.04 -4.61 -7.35
N PRO A 359 21.36 -4.11 -6.14
CA PRO A 359 21.59 -4.97 -4.99
C PRO A 359 20.28 -5.65 -4.55
N ALA A 360 20.37 -6.92 -4.16
CA ALA A 360 19.22 -7.68 -3.65
C ALA A 360 18.60 -7.04 -2.39
N THR A 361 19.42 -6.35 -1.60
CA THR A 361 19.00 -5.54 -0.45
C THR A 361 19.58 -4.14 -0.63
N ILE A 362 18.72 -3.15 -0.71
CA ILE A 362 19.17 -1.75 -0.82
C ILE A 362 19.73 -1.33 0.53
N PRO A 363 21.02 -0.91 0.64
CA PRO A 363 21.61 -0.51 1.91
C PRO A 363 20.89 0.73 2.45
N LEU A 364 20.52 0.71 3.73
CA LEU A 364 20.03 1.91 4.41
C LEU A 364 21.12 2.97 4.43
N PRO A 365 20.80 4.26 4.26
CA PRO A 365 21.73 5.33 4.50
C PRO A 365 22.28 5.20 5.93
N GLU A 366 23.59 5.12 6.10
CA GLU A 366 24.19 5.16 7.45
C GLU A 366 23.83 6.49 8.10
N GLU A 367 23.27 6.45 9.30
CA GLU A 367 23.07 7.65 10.10
C GLU A 367 24.42 8.37 10.22
N SER A 368 24.51 9.56 9.66
CA SER A 368 25.69 10.40 9.85
C SER A 368 25.85 10.71 11.33
N PRO A 369 27.04 10.51 11.93
CA PRO A 369 27.28 10.64 13.36
C PRO A 369 27.13 12.07 13.89
#